data_d0f06278f44d98e66717fc53da7330a9
#
_entry.id   d0f06278f44d98e66717fc53da7330a9
#
_cell.length_a   1.000
_cell.length_b   1.000
_cell.length_c   1.000
_cell.angle_alpha   90.00
_cell.angle_beta   90.00
_cell.angle_gamma   90.00
#
_symmetry.space_group_name_H-M   'P 1'
#
loop_
_entity.id
_entity.type
_entity.pdbx_description
1 polymer ?
#
loop_
_entity_poly.entity_id
_entity_poly.type
_entity_poly.pdbx_seq_one_letter_code
_entity_poly.pdbx_strand_id
1 'polypeptide(L)'
;RTEKMISSEQIRTLITALGTGIGADFKIENLRYHKVIIMTDADVDGAHIRTLLLTFFFRQMLPLFEKGYLYIAQPPLYKAKKGKKENYLKDEKLLFQYLMDQGTENLEISNSQSDEKISGPDLKLLINNLFKFEECFSRVIKNNIPKAFLNVLINLNIERSDFEKLEFVLAVVIQILDGLIDEENKNKFEYKKEYLNIPIKFKDSINLDADKKSRLKEFLIEVSQQRGDHSAIKTTHEFERVDLNKELKDVAISIGFNEDSKAYNVIFFGSNNGRDFEIKLNHEFIESVIIQNIMEIYKPIKAKDYPPFILHNNGESTSVDSKHGLLQAVLEMAKKGIYIQRYKGLGEMNPEQLWETTMDPEVRVLLQVRADDLVASEDLFTTLMGEEVEPRRDFIQKNALQARNLDV
;
A
#
# COMPACT_ATOMS: atom_id res chain seq x y z
N ARG A 1 38.06 1.75 5.40
CA ARG A 1 36.92 0.74 5.33
C ARG A 1 37.31 -0.47 4.47
N THR A 2 37.98 -0.31 3.34
CA THR A 2 38.41 -1.43 2.47
C THR A 2 39.26 -2.43 3.24
N GLU A 3 40.20 -1.98 4.08
CA GLU A 3 40.99 -2.84 4.94
C GLU A 3 40.17 -3.71 5.89
N LYS A 4 39.12 -3.14 6.50
CA LYS A 4 38.20 -3.88 7.36
C LYS A 4 37.38 -4.93 6.58
N MET A 5 37.02 -4.67 5.34
CA MET A 5 36.32 -5.65 4.48
C MET A 5 37.26 -6.80 4.10
N ILE A 6 38.51 -6.48 3.71
CA ILE A 6 39.52 -7.48 3.33
C ILE A 6 39.97 -8.31 4.55
N SER A 7 39.74 -7.82 5.78
CA SER A 7 40.06 -8.62 6.99
C SER A 7 39.09 -9.79 7.18
N SER A 8 37.86 -9.75 6.57
CA SER A 8 36.94 -10.87 6.61
C SER A 8 37.41 -12.05 5.77
N GLU A 9 37.48 -13.23 6.38
CA GLU A 9 37.87 -14.47 5.71
C GLU A 9 36.92 -14.81 4.55
N GLN A 10 35.62 -14.58 4.73
CA GLN A 10 34.61 -14.84 3.70
C GLN A 10 34.83 -13.97 2.46
N ILE A 11 35.16 -12.69 2.65
CA ILE A 11 35.44 -11.78 1.52
C ILE A 11 36.74 -12.19 0.81
N ARG A 12 37.77 -12.56 1.56
CA ARG A 12 39.02 -13.06 0.96
C ARG A 12 38.81 -14.34 0.15
N THR A 13 37.99 -15.26 0.67
CA THR A 13 37.62 -16.49 -0.03
C THR A 13 36.89 -16.18 -1.32
N LEU A 14 35.96 -15.22 -1.27
CA LEU A 14 35.18 -14.77 -2.44
C LEU A 14 36.10 -14.19 -3.53
N ILE A 15 37.03 -13.28 -3.14
CA ILE A 15 38.02 -12.68 -4.06
C ILE A 15 38.88 -13.77 -4.71
N THR A 16 39.38 -14.70 -3.89
CA THR A 16 40.19 -15.82 -4.35
C THR A 16 39.42 -16.74 -5.32
N ALA A 17 38.15 -17.03 -5.01
CA ALA A 17 37.30 -17.86 -5.87
C ALA A 17 37.07 -17.23 -7.25
N LEU A 18 36.81 -15.93 -7.29
CA LEU A 18 36.61 -15.19 -8.54
C LEU A 18 37.88 -15.06 -9.37
N GLY A 19 39.04 -14.88 -8.69
CA GLY A 19 40.35 -14.84 -9.32
C GLY A 19 40.71 -13.51 -9.97
N THR A 20 39.89 -12.47 -9.83
CA THR A 20 40.01 -11.19 -10.57
C THR A 20 40.89 -10.13 -9.86
N GLY A 21 41.16 -10.29 -8.55
CA GLY A 21 41.60 -9.19 -7.74
C GLY A 21 40.45 -8.22 -7.41
N ILE A 22 40.80 -7.04 -6.85
CA ILE A 22 39.84 -6.01 -6.45
C ILE A 22 40.39 -4.60 -6.72
N GLY A 23 39.50 -3.62 -6.84
CA GLY A 23 39.87 -2.19 -6.98
C GLY A 23 40.83 -1.96 -8.16
N ALA A 24 41.98 -1.36 -7.90
CA ALA A 24 42.97 -1.06 -8.93
C ALA A 24 43.64 -2.32 -9.55
N ASP A 25 43.66 -3.42 -8.80
CA ASP A 25 44.26 -4.71 -9.25
C ASP A 25 43.22 -5.61 -9.94
N PHE A 26 41.98 -5.14 -10.12
CA PHE A 26 40.92 -5.93 -10.75
C PHE A 26 41.20 -6.16 -12.24
N LYS A 27 41.16 -7.43 -12.63
CA LYS A 27 41.37 -7.88 -14.02
C LYS A 27 40.22 -8.80 -14.42
N ILE A 28 39.33 -8.32 -15.27
CA ILE A 28 38.15 -9.08 -15.72
C ILE A 28 38.54 -10.34 -16.51
N GLU A 29 39.67 -10.33 -17.19
CA GLU A 29 40.18 -11.44 -17.99
C GLU A 29 40.49 -12.68 -17.13
N ASN A 30 40.74 -12.48 -15.84
CA ASN A 30 41.03 -13.54 -14.88
C ASN A 30 39.74 -14.13 -14.27
N LEU A 31 38.58 -13.59 -14.60
CA LEU A 31 37.31 -14.06 -14.04
C LEU A 31 37.03 -15.51 -14.44
N ARG A 32 36.85 -16.34 -13.43
CA ARG A 32 36.58 -17.78 -13.63
C ARG A 32 35.13 -18.12 -13.91
N TYR A 33 34.20 -17.21 -13.60
CA TYR A 33 32.77 -17.46 -13.66
C TYR A 33 32.02 -16.31 -14.34
N HIS A 34 31.24 -16.60 -15.38
CA HIS A 34 30.42 -15.62 -16.08
C HIS A 34 28.99 -15.49 -15.49
N LYS A 35 28.69 -16.22 -14.40
CA LYS A 35 27.48 -16.06 -13.59
C LYS A 35 27.85 -16.14 -12.13
N VAL A 36 27.90 -14.99 -11.47
CA VAL A 36 28.09 -14.85 -10.02
C VAL A 36 26.71 -14.63 -9.42
N ILE A 37 26.23 -15.59 -8.63
CA ILE A 37 24.86 -15.61 -8.15
C ILE A 37 24.86 -15.37 -6.65
N ILE A 38 24.26 -14.23 -6.23
CA ILE A 38 24.02 -13.94 -4.82
C ILE A 38 22.77 -14.68 -4.40
N MET A 39 22.87 -15.47 -3.33
CA MET A 39 21.75 -16.21 -2.75
C MET A 39 21.72 -15.95 -1.24
N THR A 40 20.66 -15.28 -0.78
CA THR A 40 20.46 -14.89 0.62
C THR A 40 19.03 -15.23 1.04
N ASP A 41 18.81 -15.32 2.35
CA ASP A 41 17.50 -15.53 2.92
C ASP A 41 16.52 -14.40 2.52
N ALA A 42 15.22 -14.68 2.57
CA ALA A 42 14.16 -13.74 2.22
C ALA A 42 13.73 -12.87 3.42
N ASP A 43 14.56 -12.76 4.43
CA ASP A 43 14.36 -11.95 5.63
C ASP A 43 15.14 -10.62 5.58
N VAL A 44 15.05 -9.84 6.66
CA VAL A 44 15.72 -8.53 6.79
C VAL A 44 17.24 -8.65 6.81
N ASP A 45 17.78 -9.69 7.44
CA ASP A 45 19.23 -9.93 7.53
C ASP A 45 19.78 -10.35 6.17
N GLY A 46 19.09 -11.23 5.44
CA GLY A 46 19.42 -11.60 4.08
C GLY A 46 19.37 -10.41 3.11
N ALA A 47 18.41 -9.51 3.26
CA ALA A 47 18.35 -8.27 2.49
C ALA A 47 19.54 -7.35 2.78
N HIS A 48 19.95 -7.24 4.05
CA HIS A 48 21.15 -6.47 4.45
C HIS A 48 22.43 -7.08 3.89
N ILE A 49 22.61 -8.40 4.02
CA ILE A 49 23.78 -9.13 3.46
C ILE A 49 23.85 -8.92 1.95
N ARG A 50 22.73 -9.01 1.23
CA ARG A 50 22.65 -8.76 -0.20
C ARG A 50 23.09 -7.35 -0.55
N THR A 51 22.62 -6.34 0.18
CA THR A 51 23.02 -4.93 -0.02
C THR A 51 24.51 -4.72 0.22
N LEU A 52 25.07 -5.35 1.26
CA LEU A 52 26.53 -5.32 1.53
C LEU A 52 27.33 -5.93 0.38
N LEU A 53 26.93 -7.10 -0.11
CA LEU A 53 27.59 -7.77 -1.23
C LEU A 53 27.48 -6.96 -2.52
N LEU A 54 26.31 -6.40 -2.83
CA LEU A 54 26.13 -5.53 -3.99
C LEU A 54 27.02 -4.28 -3.90
N THR A 55 27.11 -3.66 -2.73
CA THR A 55 28.01 -2.51 -2.48
C THR A 55 29.47 -2.89 -2.68
N PHE A 56 29.87 -4.07 -2.18
CA PHE A 56 31.22 -4.59 -2.36
C PHE A 56 31.54 -4.78 -3.85
N PHE A 57 30.71 -5.49 -4.58
CA PHE A 57 30.88 -5.73 -6.01
C PHE A 57 30.91 -4.43 -6.80
N PHE A 58 30.00 -3.51 -6.51
CA PHE A 58 29.92 -2.23 -7.22
C PHE A 58 31.21 -1.41 -7.03
N ARG A 59 31.71 -1.31 -5.80
CA ARG A 59 32.88 -0.49 -5.49
C ARG A 59 34.22 -1.14 -5.83
N GLN A 60 34.29 -2.48 -5.82
CA GLN A 60 35.57 -3.19 -5.98
C GLN A 60 35.66 -3.98 -7.29
N MET A 61 34.58 -4.27 -7.93
CA MET A 61 34.49 -5.15 -9.10
C MET A 61 33.41 -4.66 -10.11
N LEU A 62 33.39 -3.36 -10.38
CA LEU A 62 32.39 -2.70 -11.23
C LEU A 62 32.18 -3.39 -12.60
N PRO A 63 33.22 -3.92 -13.29
CA PRO A 63 33.01 -4.61 -14.56
C PRO A 63 32.11 -5.85 -14.50
N LEU A 64 31.84 -6.42 -13.32
CA LEU A 64 30.84 -7.49 -13.16
C LEU A 64 29.41 -6.99 -13.44
N PHE A 65 29.12 -5.75 -13.07
CA PHE A 65 27.83 -5.10 -13.41
C PHE A 65 27.75 -4.75 -14.90
N GLU A 66 28.79 -4.11 -15.43
CA GLU A 66 28.85 -3.71 -16.83
C GLU A 66 28.75 -4.88 -17.80
N LYS A 67 29.39 -6.01 -17.48
CA LYS A 67 29.32 -7.24 -18.28
C LYS A 67 28.06 -8.07 -18.00
N GLY A 68 27.26 -7.71 -16.97
CA GLY A 68 26.06 -8.43 -16.60
C GLY A 68 26.33 -9.85 -16.05
N TYR A 69 27.43 -10.03 -15.34
CA TYR A 69 27.79 -11.33 -14.76
C TYR A 69 27.26 -11.54 -13.35
N LEU A 70 26.64 -10.52 -12.75
CA LEU A 70 26.10 -10.56 -11.40
C LEU A 70 24.60 -10.83 -11.40
N TYR A 71 24.16 -11.79 -10.60
CA TYR A 71 22.77 -12.22 -10.51
C TYR A 71 22.35 -12.38 -9.05
N ILE A 72 21.03 -12.26 -8.81
CA ILE A 72 20.39 -12.58 -7.54
C ILE A 72 19.44 -13.76 -7.79
N ALA A 73 19.61 -14.83 -7.01
CA ALA A 73 18.70 -15.96 -7.02
C ALA A 73 17.33 -15.56 -6.49
N GLN A 74 16.28 -16.13 -7.08
CA GLN A 74 14.88 -15.90 -6.71
C GLN A 74 14.25 -17.21 -6.22
N PRO A 75 14.54 -17.62 -4.96
CA PRO A 75 13.90 -18.81 -4.39
C PRO A 75 12.39 -18.59 -4.26
N PRO A 76 11.56 -19.65 -4.28
CA PRO A 76 10.14 -19.51 -4.02
C PRO A 76 9.89 -19.15 -2.56
N LEU A 77 8.92 -18.25 -2.33
CA LEU A 77 8.49 -17.89 -0.97
C LEU A 77 7.44 -18.82 -0.41
N TYR A 78 6.75 -19.59 -1.27
CA TYR A 78 5.66 -20.47 -0.84
C TYR A 78 5.75 -21.84 -1.50
N LYS A 79 5.32 -22.85 -0.73
CA LYS A 79 5.01 -24.19 -1.22
C LYS A 79 3.55 -24.46 -0.94
N ALA A 80 2.78 -24.82 -1.97
CA ALA A 80 1.39 -25.23 -1.87
C ALA A 80 1.28 -26.72 -2.22
N LYS A 81 0.70 -27.54 -1.33
CA LYS A 81 0.52 -28.97 -1.51
C LYS A 81 -0.96 -29.34 -1.44
N LYS A 82 -1.48 -29.95 -2.53
CA LYS A 82 -2.83 -30.51 -2.60
C LYS A 82 -2.74 -31.99 -2.93
N GLY A 83 -3.02 -32.85 -1.96
CA GLY A 83 -2.82 -34.30 -2.09
C GLY A 83 -1.35 -34.65 -2.35
N LYS A 84 -1.06 -35.25 -3.50
CA LYS A 84 0.32 -35.61 -3.94
C LYS A 84 1.01 -34.52 -4.74
N LYS A 85 0.29 -33.51 -5.21
CA LYS A 85 0.83 -32.46 -6.08
C LYS A 85 1.39 -31.31 -5.23
N GLU A 86 2.65 -30.96 -5.47
CA GLU A 86 3.34 -29.85 -4.85
C GLU A 86 3.63 -28.77 -5.90
N ASN A 87 3.43 -27.49 -5.52
CA ASN A 87 3.72 -26.35 -6.37
C ASN A 87 4.54 -25.35 -5.58
N TYR A 88 5.64 -24.90 -6.14
CA TYR A 88 6.46 -23.83 -5.60
C TYR A 88 6.08 -22.51 -6.24
N LEU A 89 5.80 -21.51 -5.42
CA LEU A 89 5.25 -20.23 -5.84
C LEU A 89 6.19 -19.12 -5.37
N LYS A 90 6.57 -18.25 -6.29
CA LYS A 90 7.61 -17.27 -6.10
C LYS A 90 7.21 -16.18 -5.10
N ASP A 91 5.96 -15.76 -5.12
CA ASP A 91 5.46 -14.61 -4.36
C ASP A 91 3.99 -14.78 -3.97
N GLU A 92 3.49 -13.85 -3.18
CA GLU A 92 2.11 -13.83 -2.69
C GLU A 92 1.09 -13.72 -3.83
N LYS A 93 1.44 -13.03 -4.91
CA LYS A 93 0.58 -12.88 -6.08
C LYS A 93 0.36 -14.21 -6.78
N LEU A 94 1.42 -15.01 -6.95
CA LEU A 94 1.30 -16.35 -7.54
C LEU A 94 0.56 -17.32 -6.61
N LEU A 95 0.76 -17.21 -5.29
CA LEU A 95 -0.03 -17.95 -4.31
C LEU A 95 -1.51 -17.59 -4.43
N PHE A 96 -1.84 -16.31 -4.50
CA PHE A 96 -3.21 -15.86 -4.68
C PHE A 96 -3.82 -16.41 -5.97
N GLN A 97 -3.13 -16.30 -7.10
CA GLN A 97 -3.60 -16.85 -8.38
C GLN A 97 -3.85 -18.35 -8.29
N TYR A 98 -2.91 -19.10 -7.71
CA TYR A 98 -3.07 -20.54 -7.50
C TYR A 98 -4.29 -20.87 -6.65
N LEU A 99 -4.52 -20.14 -5.55
CA LEU A 99 -5.69 -20.32 -4.69
C LEU A 99 -6.99 -20.02 -5.43
N MET A 100 -7.02 -18.95 -6.22
CA MET A 100 -8.18 -18.58 -7.01
C MET A 100 -8.54 -19.65 -8.05
N ASP A 101 -7.54 -20.23 -8.70
CA ASP A 101 -7.78 -21.31 -9.66
C ASP A 101 -8.31 -22.59 -9.01
N GLN A 102 -7.97 -22.84 -7.75
CA GLN A 102 -8.41 -24.02 -7.02
C GLN A 102 -9.73 -23.84 -6.26
N GLY A 103 -10.07 -22.62 -5.86
CA GLY A 103 -11.12 -22.36 -4.87
C GLY A 103 -12.41 -21.73 -5.39
N THR A 104 -12.41 -21.22 -6.63
CA THR A 104 -13.59 -20.49 -7.14
C THR A 104 -14.51 -21.31 -8.05
N GLU A 105 -14.19 -22.59 -8.30
CA GLU A 105 -14.90 -23.43 -9.29
C GLU A 105 -16.40 -23.58 -8.99
N ASN A 106 -16.79 -23.67 -7.70
CA ASN A 106 -18.18 -23.87 -7.28
C ASN A 106 -18.69 -22.73 -6.37
N LEU A 107 -18.02 -21.58 -6.43
CA LEU A 107 -18.36 -20.44 -5.58
C LEU A 107 -19.21 -19.44 -6.37
N GLU A 108 -20.32 -19.03 -5.76
CA GLU A 108 -21.19 -17.96 -6.24
C GLU A 108 -21.33 -16.90 -5.14
N ILE A 109 -21.44 -15.64 -5.52
CA ILE A 109 -21.64 -14.52 -4.60
C ILE A 109 -22.87 -13.74 -5.03
N SER A 110 -23.74 -13.40 -4.08
CA SER A 110 -24.79 -12.39 -4.23
C SER A 110 -24.59 -11.24 -3.25
N ASN A 111 -25.23 -10.11 -3.47
CA ASN A 111 -25.17 -8.95 -2.59
C ASN A 111 -26.57 -8.49 -2.17
N SER A 112 -26.65 -7.52 -1.26
CA SER A 112 -27.91 -7.04 -0.69
C SER A 112 -28.84 -6.31 -1.68
N GLN A 113 -28.30 -5.83 -2.81
CA GLN A 113 -29.09 -5.06 -3.79
C GLN A 113 -29.55 -5.88 -4.99
N SER A 114 -28.96 -7.04 -5.21
CA SER A 114 -29.26 -7.87 -6.38
C SER A 114 -29.21 -9.34 -6.01
N ASP A 115 -30.28 -10.06 -6.38
CA ASP A 115 -30.30 -11.53 -6.33
C ASP A 115 -29.43 -12.16 -7.43
N GLU A 116 -28.83 -11.34 -8.29
CA GLU A 116 -27.94 -11.79 -9.35
C GLU A 116 -26.67 -12.41 -8.73
N LYS A 117 -26.41 -13.65 -9.11
CA LYS A 117 -25.26 -14.40 -8.64
C LYS A 117 -24.04 -14.14 -9.51
N ILE A 118 -22.96 -13.71 -8.91
CA ILE A 118 -21.66 -13.53 -9.56
C ILE A 118 -20.91 -14.85 -9.42
N SER A 119 -20.50 -15.45 -10.53
CA SER A 119 -19.78 -16.74 -10.56
C SER A 119 -18.75 -16.80 -11.68
N GLY A 120 -17.95 -17.87 -11.74
CA GLY A 120 -17.02 -18.12 -12.82
C GLY A 120 -16.01 -16.99 -13.10
N PRO A 121 -15.85 -16.56 -14.37
CA PRO A 121 -14.90 -15.51 -14.75
C PRO A 121 -15.17 -14.16 -14.09
N ASP A 122 -16.43 -13.76 -13.91
CA ASP A 122 -16.80 -12.49 -13.29
C ASP A 122 -16.48 -12.46 -11.81
N LEU A 123 -16.63 -13.60 -11.13
CA LEU A 123 -16.19 -13.77 -9.76
C LEU A 123 -14.68 -13.67 -9.64
N LYS A 124 -13.94 -14.37 -10.49
CA LYS A 124 -12.47 -14.29 -10.52
C LYS A 124 -11.99 -12.86 -10.75
N LEU A 125 -12.63 -12.13 -11.65
CA LEU A 125 -12.31 -10.72 -11.92
C LEU A 125 -12.58 -9.84 -10.69
N LEU A 126 -13.74 -10.00 -10.05
CA LEU A 126 -14.09 -9.25 -8.83
C LEU A 126 -13.07 -9.49 -7.72
N ILE A 127 -12.76 -10.76 -7.42
CA ILE A 127 -11.83 -11.13 -6.35
C ILE A 127 -10.39 -10.66 -6.68
N ASN A 128 -9.96 -10.71 -7.95
CA ASN A 128 -8.68 -10.15 -8.39
C ASN A 128 -8.60 -8.63 -8.17
N ASN A 129 -9.68 -7.91 -8.47
CA ASN A 129 -9.74 -6.47 -8.23
C ASN A 129 -9.76 -6.16 -6.73
N LEU A 130 -10.48 -6.94 -5.92
CA LEU A 130 -10.45 -6.82 -4.45
C LEU A 130 -9.06 -7.07 -3.88
N PHE A 131 -8.33 -8.07 -4.36
CA PHE A 131 -6.96 -8.34 -3.93
C PHE A 131 -6.02 -7.17 -4.22
N LYS A 132 -6.05 -6.65 -5.45
CA LYS A 132 -5.27 -5.46 -5.84
C LYS A 132 -5.65 -4.23 -5.01
N PHE A 133 -6.95 -4.08 -4.76
CA PHE A 133 -7.47 -3.00 -3.92
C PHE A 133 -6.91 -3.10 -2.50
N GLU A 134 -6.96 -4.27 -1.88
CA GLU A 134 -6.44 -4.49 -0.52
C GLU A 134 -4.93 -4.28 -0.42
N GLU A 135 -4.16 -4.70 -1.43
CA GLU A 135 -2.73 -4.39 -1.50
C GLU A 135 -2.47 -2.87 -1.52
N CYS A 136 -3.20 -2.14 -2.36
CA CYS A 136 -3.06 -0.69 -2.48
C CYS A 136 -3.56 0.00 -1.21
N PHE A 137 -4.72 -0.40 -0.71
CA PHE A 137 -5.36 0.11 0.50
C PHE A 137 -4.46 -0.04 1.73
N SER A 138 -3.88 -1.22 1.91
CA SER A 138 -2.96 -1.49 3.02
C SER A 138 -1.70 -0.60 2.98
N ARG A 139 -1.20 -0.25 1.79
CA ARG A 139 -0.07 0.69 1.65
C ARG A 139 -0.45 2.10 2.08
N VAL A 140 -1.65 2.56 1.73
CA VAL A 140 -2.14 3.89 2.11
C VAL A 140 -2.33 3.99 3.62
N ILE A 141 -2.91 2.96 4.25
CA ILE A 141 -3.10 2.91 5.71
C ILE A 141 -1.76 2.97 6.49
N LYS A 142 -0.71 2.34 5.97
CA LYS A 142 0.63 2.40 6.60
C LYS A 142 1.18 3.82 6.73
N ASN A 143 0.64 4.79 5.98
CA ASN A 143 0.95 6.22 6.11
C ASN A 143 0.16 6.92 7.22
N ASN A 144 -0.31 6.19 8.20
CA ASN A 144 -1.07 6.71 9.33
C ASN A 144 -2.43 7.32 8.94
N ILE A 145 -3.01 6.91 7.79
CA ILE A 145 -4.37 7.26 7.41
C ILE A 145 -5.32 6.25 8.04
N PRO A 146 -6.28 6.66 8.89
CA PRO A 146 -7.25 5.75 9.47
C PRO A 146 -8.04 4.98 8.40
N LYS A 147 -8.23 3.69 8.62
CA LYS A 147 -8.95 2.81 7.69
C LYS A 147 -10.36 3.32 7.38
N ALA A 148 -11.07 3.78 8.41
CA ALA A 148 -12.42 4.34 8.27
C ALA A 148 -12.41 5.57 7.36
N PHE A 149 -11.44 6.49 7.56
CA PHE A 149 -11.30 7.69 6.75
C PHE A 149 -11.08 7.36 5.27
N LEU A 150 -10.16 6.46 4.97
CA LEU A 150 -9.88 6.05 3.60
C LEU A 150 -11.09 5.36 2.94
N ASN A 151 -11.83 4.54 3.67
CA ASN A 151 -13.05 3.91 3.17
C ASN A 151 -14.12 4.93 2.78
N VAL A 152 -14.30 5.99 3.58
CA VAL A 152 -15.23 7.07 3.23
C VAL A 152 -14.72 7.82 2.00
N LEU A 153 -13.44 8.20 2.00
CA LEU A 153 -12.84 9.00 0.94
C LEU A 153 -12.96 8.36 -0.46
N ILE A 154 -12.68 7.06 -0.58
CA ILE A 154 -12.77 6.34 -1.87
C ILE A 154 -14.20 6.21 -2.41
N ASN A 155 -15.20 6.32 -1.53
CA ASN A 155 -16.61 6.32 -1.94
C ASN A 155 -17.09 7.69 -2.42
N LEU A 156 -16.39 8.77 -2.04
CA LEU A 156 -16.69 10.11 -2.48
C LEU A 156 -16.11 10.36 -3.88
N ASN A 157 -16.83 11.18 -4.66
CA ASN A 157 -16.37 11.58 -5.99
C ASN A 157 -15.73 12.97 -5.90
N ILE A 158 -14.54 13.05 -5.29
CA ILE A 158 -13.83 14.30 -5.04
C ILE A 158 -12.94 14.63 -6.22
N GLU A 159 -13.05 15.89 -6.71
CA GLU A 159 -12.26 16.42 -7.80
C GLU A 159 -11.40 17.60 -7.33
N ARG A 160 -10.38 17.96 -8.10
CA ARG A 160 -9.54 19.13 -7.86
C ARG A 160 -10.36 20.40 -7.65
N SER A 161 -11.38 20.61 -8.49
CA SER A 161 -12.27 21.77 -8.46
C SER A 161 -13.04 21.94 -7.13
N ASP A 162 -13.15 20.87 -6.35
CA ASP A 162 -13.83 20.92 -5.05
C ASP A 162 -13.01 21.67 -3.99
N PHE A 163 -11.70 21.86 -4.23
CA PHE A 163 -10.82 22.63 -3.35
C PHE A 163 -10.69 24.10 -3.73
N GLU A 164 -11.23 24.55 -4.87
CA GLU A 164 -11.15 25.94 -5.32
C GLU A 164 -12.17 26.86 -4.62
N LYS A 165 -13.24 26.29 -4.09
CA LYS A 165 -14.33 27.03 -3.44
C LYS A 165 -14.62 26.45 -2.05
N LEU A 166 -14.70 27.35 -1.07
CA LEU A 166 -14.94 26.97 0.32
C LEU A 166 -16.24 26.16 0.50
N GLU A 167 -17.29 26.52 -0.22
CA GLU A 167 -18.56 25.80 -0.21
C GLU A 167 -18.42 24.32 -0.59
N PHE A 168 -17.60 24.00 -1.58
CA PHE A 168 -17.40 22.62 -2.01
C PHE A 168 -16.53 21.85 -1.03
N VAL A 169 -15.47 22.50 -0.49
CA VAL A 169 -14.62 21.92 0.55
C VAL A 169 -15.44 21.55 1.79
N LEU A 170 -16.33 22.43 2.23
CA LEU A 170 -17.20 22.13 3.36
C LEU A 170 -18.15 20.98 3.08
N ALA A 171 -18.70 20.89 1.86
CA ALA A 171 -19.52 19.77 1.48
C ALA A 171 -18.74 18.44 1.53
N VAL A 172 -17.49 18.42 1.09
CA VAL A 172 -16.60 17.26 1.20
C VAL A 172 -16.35 16.91 2.67
N VAL A 173 -16.02 17.89 3.51
CA VAL A 173 -15.79 17.68 4.94
C VAL A 173 -17.01 17.08 5.63
N ILE A 174 -18.22 17.61 5.35
CA ILE A 174 -19.46 17.09 5.94
C ILE A 174 -19.71 15.64 5.49
N GLN A 175 -19.49 15.31 4.22
CA GLN A 175 -19.63 13.94 3.74
C GLN A 175 -18.65 12.97 4.42
N ILE A 176 -17.41 13.42 4.64
CA ILE A 176 -16.41 12.64 5.38
C ILE A 176 -16.87 12.42 6.82
N LEU A 177 -17.31 13.47 7.50
CA LEU A 177 -17.78 13.37 8.88
C LEU A 177 -19.02 12.47 9.00
N ASP A 178 -19.99 12.63 8.12
CA ASP A 178 -21.21 11.80 8.07
C ASP A 178 -20.87 10.29 7.93
N GLY A 179 -19.83 9.97 7.17
CA GLY A 179 -19.38 8.59 6.99
C GLY A 179 -18.52 8.04 8.14
N LEU A 180 -18.02 8.93 9.02
CA LEU A 180 -17.15 8.55 10.13
C LEU A 180 -17.86 8.52 11.48
N ILE A 181 -18.98 9.23 11.61
CA ILE A 181 -19.68 9.40 12.89
C ILE A 181 -20.57 8.18 13.19
N ASP A 182 -20.39 7.58 14.37
CA ASP A 182 -21.28 6.54 14.88
C ASP A 182 -22.67 7.12 15.20
N GLU A 183 -23.73 6.28 15.13
CA GLU A 183 -25.11 6.65 15.45
C GLU A 183 -25.23 7.29 16.86
N GLU A 184 -24.46 6.79 17.84
CA GLU A 184 -24.45 7.34 19.21
C GLU A 184 -23.91 8.77 19.27
N ASN A 185 -23.05 9.16 18.35
CA ASN A 185 -22.41 10.46 18.30
C ASN A 185 -23.12 11.42 17.34
N LYS A 186 -24.00 10.94 16.43
CA LYS A 186 -24.79 11.79 15.53
C LYS A 186 -25.56 12.89 16.26
N ASN A 187 -26.23 12.55 17.35
CA ASN A 187 -26.99 13.50 18.15
C ASN A 187 -26.11 14.55 18.83
N LYS A 188 -24.89 14.20 19.24
CA LYS A 188 -23.92 15.15 19.83
C LYS A 188 -23.39 16.13 18.79
N PHE A 189 -23.24 15.66 17.54
CA PHE A 189 -22.74 16.48 16.44
C PHE A 189 -23.80 17.46 15.92
N GLU A 190 -25.08 17.08 15.94
CA GLU A 190 -26.20 17.96 15.59
C GLU A 190 -26.39 19.11 16.59
N TYR A 191 -26.04 18.92 17.87
CA TYR A 191 -26.14 19.95 18.92
C TYR A 191 -25.03 21.02 18.85
N LYS A 192 -23.90 20.74 18.16
CA LYS A 192 -22.78 21.69 18.02
C LYS A 192 -22.84 22.49 16.71
N LYS A 193 -24.03 22.81 16.22
CA LYS A 193 -24.29 23.59 14.98
C LYS A 193 -23.71 25.02 15.00
N GLU A 194 -23.18 25.50 16.12
CA GLU A 194 -22.71 26.86 16.30
C GLU A 194 -21.40 27.20 15.58
N TYR A 195 -20.68 26.18 15.04
CA TYR A 195 -19.30 26.35 14.60
C TYR A 195 -19.05 26.42 13.09
N LEU A 196 -20.02 26.02 12.28
CA LEU A 196 -19.86 26.03 10.83
C LEU A 196 -20.61 27.23 10.21
N ASN A 197 -19.97 28.32 9.97
CA ASN A 197 -20.58 29.58 9.56
C ASN A 197 -20.24 29.98 8.09
N ILE A 198 -20.78 29.36 7.01
CA ILE A 198 -20.53 29.75 5.60
C ILE A 198 -21.66 29.34 4.61
N PRO A 199 -22.02 30.19 3.56
CA PRO A 199 -23.03 29.87 2.58
C PRO A 199 -22.54 28.91 1.46
N ILE A 200 -23.27 27.83 1.20
CA ILE A 200 -22.92 26.79 0.20
C ILE A 200 -23.89 26.78 -0.99
N LYS A 201 -23.31 26.76 -2.20
CA LYS A 201 -24.01 26.31 -3.41
C LYS A 201 -23.54 24.89 -3.71
N PHE A 202 -24.48 23.95 -3.85
CA PHE A 202 -24.15 22.57 -4.12
C PHE A 202 -23.74 22.36 -5.58
N LYS A 203 -22.68 21.59 -5.80
CA LYS A 203 -22.42 20.95 -7.07
C LYS A 203 -23.41 19.77 -7.20
N ASP A 204 -24.11 19.64 -8.32
CA ASP A 204 -25.14 18.59 -8.53
C ASP A 204 -24.59 17.16 -8.42
N SER A 205 -23.28 17.00 -8.48
CA SER A 205 -22.57 15.71 -8.32
C SER A 205 -22.44 15.22 -6.86
N ILE A 206 -22.72 16.08 -5.86
CA ILE A 206 -22.64 15.68 -4.46
C ILE A 206 -24.01 15.10 -4.07
N ASN A 207 -24.06 13.78 -3.93
CA ASN A 207 -25.28 13.03 -3.68
C ASN A 207 -25.67 13.07 -2.20
N LEU A 208 -26.13 14.23 -1.73
CA LEU A 208 -26.75 14.37 -0.42
C LEU A 208 -28.26 14.12 -0.56
N ASP A 209 -28.86 13.38 0.38
CA ASP A 209 -30.31 13.25 0.43
C ASP A 209 -31.00 14.62 0.68
N ALA A 210 -32.29 14.70 0.42
CA ALA A 210 -33.04 15.97 0.47
C ALA A 210 -33.03 16.59 1.86
N ASP A 211 -33.01 15.79 2.92
CA ASP A 211 -33.00 16.24 4.31
C ASP A 211 -31.63 16.81 4.70
N LYS A 212 -30.56 16.14 4.32
CA LYS A 212 -29.20 16.64 4.50
C LYS A 212 -28.93 17.92 3.70
N LYS A 213 -29.46 18.02 2.46
CA LYS A 213 -29.42 19.25 1.67
C LYS A 213 -30.16 20.41 2.33
N SER A 214 -31.32 20.15 2.94
CA SER A 214 -32.10 21.17 3.64
C SER A 214 -31.39 21.67 4.88
N ARG A 215 -30.92 20.77 5.73
CA ARG A 215 -30.19 21.10 6.95
C ARG A 215 -28.89 21.84 6.66
N LEU A 216 -28.20 21.46 5.61
CA LEU A 216 -26.99 22.14 5.17
C LEU A 216 -27.30 23.53 4.62
N LYS A 217 -28.41 23.75 3.89
CA LYS A 217 -28.88 25.06 3.45
C LYS A 217 -29.24 25.99 4.60
N GLU A 218 -29.97 25.52 5.59
CA GLU A 218 -30.34 26.31 6.78
C GLU A 218 -29.10 26.78 7.53
N PHE A 219 -28.19 25.89 7.74
CA PHE A 219 -26.89 26.11 8.32
C PHE A 219 -26.07 27.17 7.57
N LEU A 220 -26.07 27.17 6.24
CA LEU A 220 -25.35 28.09 5.38
C LEU A 220 -25.97 29.47 5.32
N ILE A 221 -27.31 29.56 5.47
CA ILE A 221 -28.03 30.84 5.55
C ILE A 221 -27.68 31.55 6.88
N GLU A 222 -27.64 30.85 7.98
CA GLU A 222 -27.25 31.41 9.29
C GLU A 222 -25.86 32.04 9.26
N VAL A 223 -24.98 31.47 8.47
CA VAL A 223 -23.59 31.87 8.36
C VAL A 223 -23.35 33.06 7.46
N SER A 224 -24.12 33.08 6.32
CA SER A 224 -24.04 34.21 5.39
C SER A 224 -24.53 35.51 6.04
N GLN A 225 -25.38 35.40 7.07
CA GLN A 225 -25.90 36.58 7.82
C GLN A 225 -24.92 37.17 8.83
N GLN A 226 -23.86 36.42 9.17
CA GLN A 226 -22.90 36.89 10.17
C GLN A 226 -21.61 37.50 9.57
N ARG A 227 -21.44 37.53 8.27
CA ARG A 227 -20.22 38.06 7.61
C ARG A 227 -20.51 39.15 6.57
N GLY A 228 -20.11 40.37 6.88
CA GLY A 228 -20.17 41.52 5.99
C GLY A 228 -18.89 41.82 5.21
N ASP A 229 -17.82 40.95 5.23
CA ASP A 229 -16.58 41.27 4.51
C ASP A 229 -15.82 39.99 4.12
N HIS A 230 -15.66 39.77 2.81
CA HIS A 230 -15.02 38.58 2.22
C HIS A 230 -13.47 38.63 2.22
N SER A 231 -12.87 39.75 2.67
CA SER A 231 -11.42 39.97 2.61
C SER A 231 -10.62 39.44 3.80
N ALA A 232 -11.28 38.90 4.84
CA ALA A 232 -10.65 38.56 6.10
C ALA A 232 -10.44 37.06 6.39
N ILE A 233 -10.53 36.17 5.40
CA ILE A 233 -10.26 34.74 5.60
C ILE A 233 -8.74 34.48 5.50
N LYS A 234 -7.97 35.12 6.37
CA LYS A 234 -6.57 34.77 6.63
C LYS A 234 -6.40 33.88 7.88
N THR A 235 -7.48 33.40 8.48
CA THR A 235 -7.44 32.66 9.73
C THR A 235 -7.79 31.21 9.52
N THR A 236 -6.90 30.34 9.94
CA THR A 236 -7.14 28.92 10.20
C THR A 236 -8.33 28.79 11.13
N HIS A 237 -9.42 28.20 10.69
CA HIS A 237 -10.53 27.87 11.57
C HIS A 237 -10.22 26.50 12.21
N GLU A 238 -9.94 26.51 13.49
CA GLU A 238 -9.84 25.29 14.28
C GLU A 238 -11.22 24.95 14.85
N PHE A 239 -11.62 23.70 14.65
CA PHE A 239 -12.85 23.16 15.21
C PHE A 239 -12.53 22.51 16.56
N GLU A 240 -13.49 22.54 17.48
CA GLU A 240 -13.37 21.79 18.72
C GLU A 240 -13.10 20.30 18.45
N ARG A 241 -12.35 19.68 19.36
CA ARG A 241 -12.05 18.25 19.30
C ARG A 241 -13.27 17.43 19.65
N VAL A 242 -13.60 16.45 18.82
CA VAL A 242 -14.75 15.56 18.99
C VAL A 242 -14.40 14.11 18.73
N ASP A 243 -15.07 13.22 19.45
CA ASP A 243 -15.02 11.78 19.20
C ASP A 243 -16.03 11.46 18.07
N LEU A 244 -15.54 10.94 16.94
CA LEU A 244 -16.37 10.57 15.81
C LEU A 244 -16.91 9.14 15.95
N ASN A 245 -16.09 8.22 16.44
CA ASN A 245 -16.45 6.83 16.68
C ASN A 245 -15.51 6.21 17.74
N LYS A 246 -15.62 4.91 17.99
CA LYS A 246 -14.80 4.19 18.99
C LYS A 246 -13.30 4.26 18.72
N GLU A 247 -12.92 4.33 17.45
CA GLU A 247 -11.51 4.32 17.00
C GLU A 247 -10.96 5.74 16.83
N LEU A 248 -11.79 6.69 16.32
CA LEU A 248 -11.39 8.05 15.99
C LEU A 248 -11.84 9.03 17.07
N LYS A 249 -10.90 9.46 17.91
CA LYS A 249 -11.10 10.34 19.05
C LYS A 249 -10.34 11.64 18.90
N ASP A 250 -10.78 12.63 19.65
CA ASP A 250 -10.17 13.97 19.70
C ASP A 250 -9.97 14.58 18.30
N VAL A 251 -10.88 14.30 17.36
CA VAL A 251 -10.76 14.75 15.98
C VAL A 251 -11.04 16.24 15.91
N ALA A 252 -10.10 16.99 15.38
CA ALA A 252 -10.23 18.41 15.05
C ALA A 252 -9.96 18.62 13.56
N ILE A 253 -10.56 19.68 13.01
CA ILE A 253 -10.45 20.01 11.58
C ILE A 253 -9.99 21.46 11.47
N SER A 254 -8.98 21.70 10.65
CA SER A 254 -8.53 23.03 10.28
C SER A 254 -8.72 23.23 8.79
N ILE A 255 -9.30 24.37 8.39
CA ILE A 255 -9.48 24.74 6.99
C ILE A 255 -8.72 26.04 6.74
N GLY A 256 -7.81 26.04 5.81
CA GLY A 256 -7.01 27.20 5.40
C GLY A 256 -7.01 27.38 3.89
N PHE A 257 -6.89 28.63 3.42
CA PHE A 257 -6.71 28.95 2.02
C PHE A 257 -5.21 29.12 1.70
N ASN A 258 -4.76 28.49 0.63
CA ASN A 258 -3.40 28.63 0.14
C ASN A 258 -3.41 29.59 -1.08
N GLU A 259 -2.74 30.73 -0.95
CA GLU A 259 -2.69 31.78 -1.97
C GLU A 259 -1.91 31.35 -3.24
N ASP A 260 -0.89 30.49 -3.08
CA ASP A 260 -0.06 30.02 -4.19
C ASP A 260 -0.83 29.06 -5.12
N SER A 261 -1.52 28.09 -4.53
CA SER A 261 -2.33 27.14 -5.29
C SER A 261 -3.74 27.64 -5.59
N LYS A 262 -4.17 28.75 -4.99
CA LYS A 262 -5.56 29.28 -5.03
C LYS A 262 -6.61 28.25 -4.63
N ALA A 263 -6.27 27.40 -3.69
CA ALA A 263 -7.09 26.29 -3.24
C ALA A 263 -7.11 26.18 -1.72
N TYR A 264 -8.18 25.58 -1.21
CA TYR A 264 -8.32 25.29 0.21
C TYR A 264 -7.62 23.99 0.57
N ASN A 265 -7.04 23.96 1.78
CA ASN A 265 -6.51 22.76 2.41
C ASN A 265 -7.37 22.45 3.64
N VAL A 266 -7.69 21.18 3.83
CA VAL A 266 -8.35 20.68 5.03
C VAL A 266 -7.38 19.78 5.76
N ILE A 267 -7.17 20.02 7.04
CA ILE A 267 -6.30 19.18 7.87
C ILE A 267 -7.16 18.56 8.95
N PHE A 268 -7.21 17.23 8.96
CA PHE A 268 -7.83 16.45 10.02
C PHE A 268 -6.74 16.00 10.97
N PHE A 269 -6.93 16.28 12.25
CA PHE A 269 -6.08 15.81 13.34
C PHE A 269 -6.90 14.93 14.26
N GLY A 270 -6.26 14.01 14.94
CA GLY A 270 -6.93 13.21 15.93
C GLY A 270 -6.13 12.03 16.38
N SER A 271 -6.77 11.16 17.15
CA SER A 271 -6.21 9.89 17.59
C SER A 271 -7.02 8.75 16.97
N ASN A 272 -6.31 7.75 16.42
CA ASN A 272 -6.87 6.52 15.90
C ASN A 272 -6.36 5.34 16.76
N ASN A 273 -7.22 4.77 17.58
CA ASN A 273 -6.85 3.72 18.55
C ASN A 273 -5.61 4.09 19.40
N GLY A 274 -5.55 5.36 19.86
CA GLY A 274 -4.47 5.87 20.70
C GLY A 274 -3.19 6.25 19.96
N ARG A 275 -3.20 6.29 18.61
CA ARG A 275 -2.11 6.83 17.78
C ARG A 275 -2.58 8.12 17.12
N ASP A 276 -1.80 9.16 17.25
CA ASP A 276 -2.11 10.43 16.60
C ASP A 276 -1.99 10.33 15.10
N PHE A 277 -2.89 11.02 14.38
CA PHE A 277 -2.84 11.16 12.94
C PHE A 277 -3.01 12.61 12.51
N GLU A 278 -2.45 12.92 11.36
CA GLU A 278 -2.68 14.17 10.64
C GLU A 278 -2.90 13.83 9.15
N ILE A 279 -4.03 14.28 8.59
CA ILE A 279 -4.37 14.09 7.19
C ILE A 279 -4.58 15.44 6.54
N LYS A 280 -3.70 15.80 5.62
CA LYS A 280 -3.85 17.00 4.81
C LYS A 280 -4.60 16.64 3.53
N LEU A 281 -5.90 16.95 3.51
CA LEU A 281 -6.77 16.76 2.35
C LEU A 281 -6.78 18.03 1.51
N ASN A 282 -6.25 17.94 0.31
CA ASN A 282 -6.19 19.01 -0.68
C ASN A 282 -6.14 18.40 -2.09
N HIS A 283 -6.07 19.24 -3.12
CA HIS A 283 -5.97 18.76 -4.51
C HIS A 283 -4.72 17.89 -4.76
N GLU A 284 -3.56 18.22 -4.15
CA GLU A 284 -2.32 17.44 -4.28
C GLU A 284 -2.48 16.03 -3.71
N PHE A 285 -3.17 15.89 -2.58
CA PHE A 285 -3.46 14.59 -1.97
C PHE A 285 -4.35 13.75 -2.89
N ILE A 286 -5.42 14.34 -3.42
CA ILE A 286 -6.35 13.63 -4.32
C ILE A 286 -5.68 13.26 -5.64
N GLU A 287 -4.86 14.15 -6.20
CA GLU A 287 -4.12 13.92 -7.46
C GLU A 287 -2.87 13.04 -7.27
N SER A 288 -2.51 12.70 -6.03
CA SER A 288 -1.35 11.84 -5.79
C SER A 288 -1.52 10.46 -6.45
N VAL A 289 -0.43 9.95 -7.02
CA VAL A 289 -0.44 8.68 -7.77
C VAL A 289 -1.05 7.54 -6.96
N ILE A 290 -0.80 7.50 -5.65
CA ILE A 290 -1.29 6.42 -4.80
C ILE A 290 -2.82 6.49 -4.59
N ILE A 291 -3.37 7.69 -4.40
CA ILE A 291 -4.83 7.89 -4.23
C ILE A 291 -5.53 7.67 -5.57
N GLN A 292 -4.99 8.19 -6.66
CA GLN A 292 -5.56 7.94 -7.99
C GLN A 292 -5.57 6.45 -8.34
N ASN A 293 -4.49 5.74 -8.06
CA ASN A 293 -4.42 4.29 -8.29
C ASN A 293 -5.47 3.51 -7.49
N ILE A 294 -5.68 3.84 -6.21
CA ILE A 294 -6.67 3.13 -5.41
C ILE A 294 -8.10 3.44 -5.88
N MET A 295 -8.37 4.67 -6.30
CA MET A 295 -9.67 5.06 -6.84
C MET A 295 -9.97 4.35 -8.17
N GLU A 296 -8.99 4.27 -9.08
CA GLU A 296 -9.12 3.53 -10.35
C GLU A 296 -9.35 2.03 -10.13
N ILE A 297 -8.60 1.40 -9.21
CA ILE A 297 -8.79 -0.01 -8.85
C ILE A 297 -10.17 -0.24 -8.23
N TYR A 298 -10.70 0.73 -7.48
CA TYR A 298 -11.98 0.61 -6.81
C TYR A 298 -13.19 0.79 -7.75
N LYS A 299 -13.07 1.55 -8.84
CA LYS A 299 -14.18 1.79 -9.79
C LYS A 299 -14.95 0.52 -10.19
N PRO A 300 -14.30 -0.56 -10.67
CA PRO A 300 -15.00 -1.78 -11.05
C PRO A 300 -15.59 -2.55 -9.85
N ILE A 301 -15.08 -2.32 -8.64
CA ILE A 301 -15.58 -2.93 -7.40
C ILE A 301 -16.83 -2.19 -6.92
N LYS A 302 -16.82 -0.85 -6.98
CA LYS A 302 -17.88 0.03 -6.46
C LYS A 302 -19.28 -0.36 -6.91
N ALA A 303 -19.43 -0.75 -8.18
CA ALA A 303 -20.70 -1.18 -8.75
C ALA A 303 -21.26 -2.48 -8.14
N LYS A 304 -20.44 -3.23 -7.40
CA LYS A 304 -20.78 -4.51 -6.77
C LYS A 304 -20.58 -4.50 -5.25
N ASP A 305 -20.12 -3.38 -4.68
CA ASP A 305 -19.80 -3.22 -3.24
C ASP A 305 -21.05 -2.83 -2.42
N TYR A 306 -21.98 -3.78 -2.32
CA TYR A 306 -23.22 -3.63 -1.55
C TYR A 306 -23.34 -4.74 -0.51
N PRO A 307 -22.66 -4.61 0.65
CA PRO A 307 -22.79 -5.60 1.73
C PRO A 307 -24.21 -5.61 2.35
N PRO A 308 -24.64 -6.71 3.02
CA PRO A 308 -23.87 -7.94 3.17
C PRO A 308 -23.75 -8.73 1.86
N PHE A 309 -22.60 -9.39 1.70
CA PHE A 309 -22.38 -10.37 0.64
C PHE A 309 -22.76 -11.76 1.13
N ILE A 310 -23.37 -12.56 0.26
CA ILE A 310 -23.70 -13.94 0.57
C ILE A 310 -22.87 -14.85 -0.34
N LEU A 311 -22.00 -15.64 0.26
CA LEU A 311 -21.20 -16.65 -0.44
C LEU A 311 -21.96 -17.97 -0.44
N HIS A 312 -22.20 -18.53 -1.62
CA HIS A 312 -22.81 -19.82 -1.83
C HIS A 312 -21.74 -20.83 -2.30
N ASN A 313 -21.55 -21.89 -1.54
CA ASN A 313 -20.59 -22.93 -1.88
C ASN A 313 -21.17 -24.32 -1.51
N ASN A 314 -21.37 -25.16 -2.52
CA ASN A 314 -21.88 -26.55 -2.35
C ASN A 314 -23.13 -26.67 -1.45
N GLY A 315 -24.06 -25.70 -1.55
CA GLY A 315 -25.30 -25.69 -0.79
C GLY A 315 -25.23 -25.02 0.60
N GLU A 316 -24.05 -24.60 1.04
CA GLU A 316 -23.87 -23.77 2.22
C GLU A 316 -23.85 -22.31 1.83
N SER A 317 -24.39 -21.44 2.70
CA SER A 317 -24.39 -20.00 2.51
C SER A 317 -23.78 -19.30 3.72
N THR A 318 -22.85 -18.37 3.48
CA THR A 318 -22.19 -17.58 4.51
C THR A 318 -22.35 -16.10 4.22
N SER A 319 -22.83 -15.33 5.21
CA SER A 319 -22.95 -13.87 5.09
C SER A 319 -21.67 -13.16 5.53
N VAL A 320 -21.30 -12.10 4.82
CA VAL A 320 -20.10 -11.30 5.06
C VAL A 320 -20.40 -9.82 4.90
N ASP A 321 -20.09 -9.03 5.91
CA ASP A 321 -20.54 -7.64 6.04
C ASP A 321 -19.62 -6.60 5.38
N SER A 322 -18.56 -7.02 4.70
CA SER A 322 -17.63 -6.08 4.05
C SER A 322 -16.87 -6.72 2.90
N LYS A 323 -16.41 -5.88 1.95
CA LYS A 323 -15.54 -6.31 0.85
C LYS A 323 -14.21 -6.95 1.32
N HIS A 324 -13.66 -6.45 2.42
CA HIS A 324 -12.46 -7.04 3.04
C HIS A 324 -12.77 -8.45 3.56
N GLY A 325 -13.86 -8.61 4.32
CA GLY A 325 -14.34 -9.90 4.79
C GLY A 325 -14.65 -10.86 3.64
N LEU A 326 -15.21 -10.35 2.53
CA LEU A 326 -15.46 -11.14 1.33
C LEU A 326 -14.18 -11.75 0.76
N LEU A 327 -13.12 -10.95 0.58
CA LEU A 327 -11.84 -11.43 0.10
C LEU A 327 -11.26 -12.50 1.05
N GLN A 328 -11.29 -12.25 2.37
CA GLN A 328 -10.79 -13.20 3.38
C GLN A 328 -11.58 -14.53 3.35
N ALA A 329 -12.90 -14.45 3.31
CA ALA A 329 -13.75 -15.65 3.27
C ALA A 329 -13.49 -16.51 2.01
N VAL A 330 -13.35 -15.88 0.85
CA VAL A 330 -13.01 -16.57 -0.41
C VAL A 330 -11.63 -17.22 -0.31
N LEU A 331 -10.63 -16.52 0.23
CA LEU A 331 -9.28 -17.06 0.40
C LEU A 331 -9.25 -18.23 1.39
N GLU A 332 -10.00 -18.17 2.49
CA GLU A 332 -10.11 -19.26 3.45
C GLU A 332 -10.78 -20.50 2.82
N MET A 333 -11.84 -20.30 2.05
CA MET A 333 -12.48 -21.39 1.31
C MET A 333 -11.50 -22.03 0.30
N ALA A 334 -10.74 -21.19 -0.43
CA ALA A 334 -9.77 -21.65 -1.41
C ALA A 334 -8.58 -22.43 -0.78
N LYS A 335 -8.24 -22.13 0.47
CA LYS A 335 -7.18 -22.83 1.23
C LYS A 335 -7.62 -24.22 1.74
N LYS A 336 -8.90 -24.52 1.79
CA LYS A 336 -9.39 -25.81 2.29
C LYS A 336 -8.78 -26.99 1.51
N GLY A 337 -8.12 -27.90 2.23
CA GLY A 337 -7.45 -29.08 1.63
C GLY A 337 -6.11 -28.78 0.94
N ILE A 338 -5.59 -27.55 1.08
CA ILE A 338 -4.27 -27.15 0.59
C ILE A 338 -3.37 -26.87 1.79
N TYR A 339 -2.25 -27.59 1.89
CA TYR A 339 -1.19 -27.24 2.84
C TYR A 339 -0.30 -26.17 2.22
N ILE A 340 -0.13 -25.04 2.91
CA ILE A 340 0.69 -23.91 2.47
C ILE A 340 1.82 -23.73 3.49
N GLN A 341 3.05 -23.76 2.99
CA GLN A 341 4.26 -23.43 3.74
C GLN A 341 4.88 -22.16 3.17
N ARG A 342 5.18 -21.20 4.03
CA ARG A 342 5.97 -20.01 3.68
C ARG A 342 7.41 -20.25 4.09
N TYR A 343 8.33 -19.99 3.18
CA TYR A 343 9.78 -20.04 3.44
C TYR A 343 10.27 -18.63 3.78
N LYS A 344 10.89 -18.47 4.93
CA LYS A 344 11.57 -17.23 5.36
C LYS A 344 13.07 -17.29 5.05
N GLY A 345 13.67 -18.47 5.13
CA GLY A 345 15.08 -18.68 4.88
C GLY A 345 15.34 -19.91 4.01
N LEU A 346 16.50 -19.92 3.36
CA LEU A 346 16.97 -21.05 2.53
C LEU A 346 17.22 -22.30 3.37
N GLY A 347 17.55 -22.13 4.66
CA GLY A 347 17.74 -23.24 5.62
C GLY A 347 16.47 -24.01 5.96
N GLU A 348 15.29 -23.48 5.60
CA GLU A 348 14.02 -24.20 5.75
C GLU A 348 13.75 -25.20 4.62
N MET A 349 14.57 -25.14 3.55
CA MET A 349 14.53 -26.08 2.43
C MET A 349 15.53 -27.18 2.65
N ASN A 350 15.13 -28.41 2.36
CA ASN A 350 16.12 -29.50 2.27
C ASN A 350 16.95 -29.35 0.97
N PRO A 351 18.11 -30.05 0.84
CA PRO A 351 18.98 -29.90 -0.31
C PRO A 351 18.33 -30.15 -1.66
N GLU A 352 17.41 -31.14 -1.75
CA GLU A 352 16.68 -31.46 -2.97
C GLU A 352 15.73 -30.32 -3.38
N GLN A 353 14.97 -29.78 -2.40
CA GLN A 353 14.08 -28.66 -2.64
C GLN A 353 14.84 -27.42 -3.08
N LEU A 354 15.98 -27.13 -2.44
CA LEU A 354 16.83 -26.00 -2.82
C LEU A 354 17.40 -26.15 -4.23
N TRP A 355 17.81 -27.36 -4.58
CA TRP A 355 18.26 -27.67 -5.94
C TRP A 355 17.16 -27.46 -6.96
N GLU A 356 16.04 -28.16 -6.82
CA GLU A 356 14.91 -28.16 -7.77
C GLU A 356 14.27 -26.78 -7.99
N THR A 357 14.33 -25.90 -6.99
CA THR A 357 13.63 -24.61 -7.05
C THR A 357 14.55 -23.43 -7.37
N THR A 358 15.84 -23.51 -6.98
CA THR A 358 16.71 -22.33 -6.92
C THR A 358 18.06 -22.53 -7.60
N MET A 359 18.58 -23.75 -7.63
CA MET A 359 19.95 -23.99 -8.13
C MET A 359 19.98 -24.63 -9.51
N ASP A 360 19.04 -25.48 -9.84
CA ASP A 360 18.99 -26.17 -11.13
C ASP A 360 18.94 -25.16 -12.29
N PRO A 361 19.90 -25.15 -13.20
CA PRO A 361 19.95 -24.24 -14.35
C PRO A 361 18.71 -24.25 -15.24
N GLU A 362 17.98 -25.38 -15.31
CA GLU A 362 16.81 -25.54 -16.19
C GLU A 362 15.56 -24.87 -15.63
N VAL A 363 15.45 -24.70 -14.30
CA VAL A 363 14.23 -24.19 -13.65
C VAL A 363 14.43 -22.93 -12.82
N ARG A 364 15.67 -22.64 -12.39
CA ARG A 364 15.96 -21.50 -11.55
C ARG A 364 15.61 -20.16 -12.19
N VAL A 365 15.12 -19.24 -11.38
CA VAL A 365 14.87 -17.86 -11.78
C VAL A 365 15.96 -16.96 -11.21
N LEU A 366 16.63 -16.21 -12.08
CA LEU A 366 17.70 -15.28 -11.71
C LEU A 366 17.31 -13.85 -12.12
N LEU A 367 17.53 -12.90 -11.22
CA LEU A 367 17.48 -11.46 -11.52
C LEU A 367 18.88 -10.99 -11.88
N GLN A 368 19.12 -10.55 -13.12
CA GLN A 368 20.38 -9.94 -13.53
C GLN A 368 20.51 -8.56 -12.91
N VAL A 369 21.63 -8.30 -12.26
CA VAL A 369 21.91 -6.98 -11.67
C VAL A 369 22.63 -6.12 -12.69
N ARG A 370 22.08 -4.93 -12.94
CA ARG A 370 22.65 -3.93 -13.85
C ARG A 370 22.77 -2.60 -13.13
N ALA A 371 23.71 -1.79 -13.55
CA ALA A 371 23.86 -0.39 -13.15
C ALA A 371 23.77 0.45 -14.43
N ASP A 372 22.53 0.82 -14.83
CA ASP A 372 22.29 1.58 -16.07
C ASP A 372 22.76 3.04 -15.92
N ASP A 373 22.73 3.58 -14.70
CA ASP A 373 23.28 4.88 -14.32
C ASP A 373 24.26 4.69 -13.14
N LEU A 374 25.56 4.85 -13.43
CA LEU A 374 26.61 4.66 -12.44
C LEU A 374 26.60 5.75 -11.37
N VAL A 375 26.25 7.00 -11.74
CA VAL A 375 26.22 8.12 -10.79
C VAL A 375 25.07 7.94 -9.81
N ALA A 376 23.87 7.68 -10.30
CA ALA A 376 22.70 7.41 -9.45
C ALA A 376 22.91 6.15 -8.57
N SER A 377 23.61 5.13 -9.09
CA SER A 377 23.93 3.93 -8.32
C SER A 377 24.92 4.21 -7.19
N GLU A 378 25.98 5.02 -7.43
CA GLU A 378 26.93 5.43 -6.39
C GLU A 378 26.26 6.27 -5.31
N ASP A 379 25.39 7.22 -5.70
CA ASP A 379 24.63 8.04 -4.76
C ASP A 379 23.71 7.18 -3.89
N LEU A 380 23.06 6.17 -4.49
CA LEU A 380 22.22 5.23 -3.77
C LEU A 380 23.03 4.39 -2.75
N PHE A 381 24.14 3.80 -3.17
CA PHE A 381 25.01 3.03 -2.27
C PHE A 381 25.63 3.92 -1.18
N THR A 382 25.95 5.17 -1.49
CA THR A 382 26.47 6.13 -0.50
C THR A 382 25.40 6.50 0.51
N THR A 383 24.18 6.73 0.08
CA THR A 383 23.03 7.01 0.96
C THR A 383 22.74 5.83 1.88
N LEU A 384 22.62 4.62 1.32
CA LEU A 384 22.23 3.43 2.08
C LEU A 384 23.33 2.90 3.00
N MET A 385 24.61 2.96 2.58
CA MET A 385 25.74 2.32 3.22
C MET A 385 26.82 3.30 3.69
N GLY A 386 26.59 4.61 3.51
CA GLY A 386 27.47 5.67 3.98
C GLY A 386 27.54 5.81 5.50
N GLU A 387 28.35 6.75 6.00
CA GLU A 387 28.47 7.02 7.45
C GLU A 387 27.35 7.93 7.96
N GLU A 388 26.84 8.79 7.10
CA GLU A 388 25.81 9.75 7.43
C GLU A 388 24.45 9.07 7.63
N VAL A 389 23.84 9.34 8.77
CA VAL A 389 22.56 8.74 9.16
C VAL A 389 21.38 9.52 8.55
N GLU A 390 21.49 10.83 8.46
CA GLU A 390 20.40 11.72 8.07
C GLU A 390 19.93 11.47 6.62
N PRO A 391 20.79 11.42 5.59
CA PRO A 391 20.36 11.10 4.23
C PRO A 391 19.71 9.73 4.12
N ARG A 392 20.17 8.74 4.90
CA ARG A 392 19.58 7.39 4.94
C ARG A 392 18.21 7.40 5.57
N ARG A 393 18.03 8.11 6.70
CA ARG A 393 16.72 8.27 7.34
C ARG A 393 15.71 8.91 6.38
N ASP A 394 16.10 9.99 5.73
CA ASP A 394 15.25 10.72 4.81
C ASP A 394 14.90 9.87 3.57
N PHE A 395 15.87 9.10 3.05
CA PHE A 395 15.62 8.13 1.99
C PHE A 395 14.61 7.06 2.42
N ILE A 396 14.76 6.49 3.62
CA ILE A 396 13.83 5.48 4.16
C ILE A 396 12.42 6.08 4.32
N GLN A 397 12.30 7.26 4.89
CA GLN A 397 11.02 7.95 5.06
C GLN A 397 10.33 8.21 3.70
N LYS A 398 11.08 8.76 2.74
CA LYS A 398 10.57 9.06 1.40
C LYS A 398 10.13 7.83 0.62
N ASN A 399 10.82 6.69 0.81
CA ASN A 399 10.58 5.46 0.07
C ASN A 399 9.86 4.38 0.89
N ALA A 400 9.40 4.69 2.11
CA ALA A 400 8.75 3.72 3.02
C ALA A 400 7.57 2.99 2.37
N LEU A 401 6.82 3.68 1.50
CA LEU A 401 5.68 3.11 0.77
C LEU A 401 6.05 2.12 -0.32
N GLN A 402 7.28 2.16 -0.81
CA GLN A 402 7.77 1.25 -1.85
C GLN A 402 8.33 -0.04 -1.24
N ALA A 403 8.58 -0.05 0.08
CA ALA A 403 9.09 -1.22 0.76
C ALA A 403 8.09 -2.38 0.68
N ARG A 404 8.59 -3.54 0.23
CA ARG A 404 7.83 -4.79 0.11
C ARG A 404 8.49 -5.85 0.98
N ASN A 405 7.71 -6.82 1.44
CA ASN A 405 8.19 -7.97 2.21
C ASN A 405 8.97 -7.60 3.49
N LEU A 406 8.52 -6.54 4.17
CA LEU A 406 8.99 -6.28 5.51
C LEU A 406 8.39 -7.34 6.43
N ASP A 407 9.24 -8.11 7.07
CA ASP A 407 8.87 -9.05 8.11
C ASP A 407 8.70 -8.24 9.41
N VAL A 408 7.47 -7.74 9.65
CA VAL A 408 7.12 -6.96 10.85
C VAL A 408 6.07 -7.73 11.61
#